data_583da7e89ac6b60235a415bbdd4704f8
#
_entry.id   583da7e89ac6b60235a415bbdd4704f8
#
_cell.length_a   1.000
_cell.length_b   1.000
_cell.length_c   1.000
_cell.angle_alpha   90.00
_cell.angle_beta   90.00
_cell.angle_gamma   90.00
#
_symmetry.space_group_name_H-M   'P 1'
#
loop_
_entity.id
_entity.type
_entity.pdbx_description
1 polymer ?
#
loop_
_entity_poly.entity_id
_entity_poly.type
_entity_poly.pdbx_seq_one_letter_code
_entity_poly.pdbx_strand_id
1 'polypeptide(L)' 'MSIVYKNNEQVILEIKKLMLENKISQKQIADNLNITPQALTKLLNKKNFGFEDAQKILTVMGYELTIDFVKK' A
#
# COMPACT_ATOMS: atom_id res chain seq x y z
N MET A 1 -4.33 2.50 13.43
CA MET A 1 -3.82 1.39 14.26
C MET A 1 -2.44 0.97 13.78
N SER A 2 -1.49 0.86 14.70
CA SER A 2 -0.13 0.44 14.37
C SER A 2 0.01 -1.07 14.46
N ILE A 3 0.89 -1.62 13.62
CA ILE A 3 1.22 -3.02 13.65
C ILE A 3 2.74 -3.17 13.69
N VAL A 4 3.20 -4.30 14.19
CA VAL A 4 4.62 -4.61 14.15
C VAL A 4 4.95 -5.14 12.76
N TYR A 5 5.91 -4.50 12.10
CA TYR A 5 6.32 -4.91 10.76
C TYR A 5 7.01 -6.28 10.82
N LYS A 6 6.59 -7.19 9.96
CA LYS A 6 7.20 -8.52 9.83
C LYS A 6 7.72 -8.76 8.42
N ASN A 7 6.97 -8.36 7.40
CA ASN A 7 7.36 -8.54 6.01
C ASN A 7 6.52 -7.65 5.10
N ASN A 8 6.87 -7.60 3.83
CA ASN A 8 6.17 -6.76 2.87
C ASN A 8 4.75 -7.24 2.59
N GLU A 9 4.51 -8.53 2.68
CA GLU A 9 3.16 -9.07 2.48
C GLU A 9 2.17 -8.49 3.50
N GLN A 10 2.63 -8.30 4.72
CA GLN A 10 1.81 -7.71 5.78
C GLN A 10 1.45 -6.26 5.43
N VAL A 11 2.40 -5.49 4.91
CA VAL A 11 2.17 -4.11 4.50
C VAL A 11 1.12 -4.07 3.39
N ILE A 12 1.27 -4.94 2.40
CA ILE A 12 0.32 -5.02 1.29
C ILE A 12 -1.08 -5.40 1.78
N LEU A 13 -1.15 -6.34 2.72
CA LEU A 13 -2.42 -6.75 3.30
C LEU A 13 -3.12 -5.59 4.01
N GLU A 14 -2.37 -4.78 4.77
CA GLU A 14 -2.94 -3.62 5.45
C GLU A 14 -3.42 -2.57 4.45
N ILE A 15 -2.70 -2.38 3.35
CA ILE A 15 -3.15 -1.48 2.28
C ILE A 15 -4.48 -1.99 1.70
N LYS A 16 -4.59 -3.29 1.43
CA LYS A 16 -5.82 -3.89 0.90
C LYS A 16 -6.99 -3.75 1.87
N LYS A 17 -6.74 -3.84 3.17
CA LYS A 17 -7.77 -3.59 4.19
C LYS A 17 -8.28 -2.17 4.13
N LEU A 18 -7.37 -1.19 3.99
CA LEU A 18 -7.75 0.21 3.85
C LEU A 18 -8.59 0.44 2.60
N MET A 19 -8.24 -0.23 1.51
CA MET A 19 -9.02 -0.14 0.27
C MET A 19 -10.45 -0.61 0.50
N LEU A 20 -10.63 -1.74 1.18
CA LEU A 20 -11.95 -2.25 1.48
C LEU A 20 -12.73 -1.33 2.39
N GLU A 21 -12.10 -0.83 3.45
CA GLU A 21 -12.74 0.07 4.41
C GLU A 21 -13.22 1.37 3.75
N ASN A 22 -12.45 1.87 2.80
CA ASN A 22 -12.75 3.14 2.13
C ASN A 22 -13.45 2.95 0.78
N LYS A 23 -13.76 1.71 0.41
CA LYS A 23 -14.42 1.38 -0.86
C LYS A 23 -13.65 1.89 -2.06
N ILE A 24 -12.33 1.77 -2.01
CA ILE A 24 -11.43 2.18 -3.08
C ILE A 24 -11.02 0.94 -3.87
N SER A 25 -11.19 0.98 -5.19
CA SER A 25 -10.81 -0.13 -6.06
C SER A 25 -9.37 0.02 -6.54
N GLN A 26 -8.78 -1.09 -6.99
CA GLN A 26 -7.45 -1.04 -7.62
C GLN A 26 -7.46 -0.18 -8.87
N LYS A 27 -8.56 -0.17 -9.60
CA LYS A 27 -8.69 0.67 -10.80
C LYS A 27 -8.57 2.15 -10.43
N GLN A 28 -9.21 2.57 -9.35
CA GLN A 28 -9.13 3.97 -8.90
C GLN A 28 -7.70 4.36 -8.54
N ILE A 29 -6.98 3.47 -7.86
CA ILE A 29 -5.59 3.71 -7.50
C ILE A 29 -4.72 3.79 -8.75
N ALA A 30 -4.91 2.85 -9.68
CA ALA A 30 -4.16 2.83 -10.93
C ALA A 30 -4.39 4.09 -11.75
N ASP A 31 -5.64 4.53 -11.86
CA ASP A 31 -5.99 5.75 -12.56
C ASP A 31 -5.29 6.96 -11.96
N ASN A 32 -5.28 7.06 -10.63
CA ASN A 32 -4.64 8.18 -9.94
C ASN A 32 -3.12 8.15 -10.05
N LEU A 33 -2.54 6.97 -10.25
CA LEU A 33 -1.09 6.82 -10.47
C LEU A 33 -0.70 6.90 -11.94
N ASN A 34 -1.69 7.03 -12.84
CA ASN A 34 -1.47 7.04 -14.30
C ASN A 34 -0.83 5.75 -14.80
N ILE A 35 -1.25 4.62 -14.24
CA ILE A 35 -0.79 3.30 -14.67
C ILE A 35 -2.01 2.41 -14.95
N THR A 36 -1.77 1.27 -15.59
CA THR A 36 -2.84 0.30 -15.85
C THR A 36 -3.12 -0.53 -14.59
N PRO A 37 -4.33 -1.11 -14.46
CA PRO A 37 -4.60 -2.03 -13.36
C PRO A 37 -3.64 -3.21 -13.31
N GLN A 38 -3.19 -3.70 -14.48
CA GLN A 38 -2.20 -4.77 -14.56
C GLN A 38 -0.86 -4.34 -13.97
N ALA A 39 -0.45 -3.10 -14.26
CA ALA A 39 0.80 -2.56 -13.71
C ALA A 39 0.71 -2.43 -12.19
N LEU A 40 -0.45 -2.04 -11.66
CA LEU A 40 -0.65 -1.97 -10.22
C LEU A 40 -0.58 -3.37 -9.59
N THR A 41 -1.18 -4.37 -10.23
CA THR A 41 -1.11 -5.74 -9.75
C THR A 41 0.34 -6.23 -9.69
N LYS A 42 1.14 -5.92 -10.71
CA LYS A 42 2.56 -6.25 -10.71
C LYS A 42 3.31 -5.55 -9.59
N LEU A 43 2.98 -4.30 -9.34
CA LEU A 43 3.60 -3.52 -8.25
C LEU A 43 3.30 -4.15 -6.90
N LEU A 44 2.06 -4.56 -6.67
CA LEU A 44 1.65 -5.19 -5.40
C LEU A 44 2.27 -6.57 -5.20
N ASN A 45 2.65 -7.25 -6.28
CA ASN A 45 3.26 -8.58 -6.21
C ASN A 45 4.78 -8.55 -6.40
N LYS A 46 5.36 -7.37 -6.43
CA LYS A 46 6.78 -7.17 -6.62
C LYS A 46 7.58 -7.75 -5.46
N LYS A 47 8.66 -8.47 -5.77
CA LYS A 47 9.50 -9.11 -4.73
C LYS A 47 10.07 -8.12 -3.74
N ASN A 48 10.50 -6.97 -4.24
CA ASN A 48 11.12 -5.94 -3.43
C ASN A 48 10.21 -4.73 -3.23
N PHE A 49 8.91 -5.00 -3.03
CA PHE A 49 7.95 -3.98 -2.65
C PHE A 49 8.45 -3.30 -1.37
N GLY A 50 8.66 -2.01 -1.43
CA GLY A 50 9.25 -1.27 -0.33
C GLY A 50 8.34 -0.15 0.17
N PHE A 51 8.88 0.61 1.13
CA PHE A 51 8.13 1.72 1.71
C PHE A 51 7.81 2.82 0.70
N GLU A 52 8.69 3.02 -0.29
CA GLU A 52 8.40 3.99 -1.36
C GLU A 52 7.18 3.60 -2.17
N ASP A 53 7.05 2.30 -2.49
CA ASP A 53 5.89 1.80 -3.22
C ASP A 53 4.62 1.94 -2.40
N ALA A 54 4.70 1.60 -1.12
CA ALA A 54 3.58 1.76 -0.19
C ALA A 54 3.17 3.22 -0.07
N GLN A 55 4.12 4.12 0.02
CA GLN A 55 3.86 5.55 0.14
C GLN A 55 3.12 6.10 -1.07
N LYS A 56 3.51 5.68 -2.28
CA LYS A 56 2.83 6.11 -3.50
C LYS A 56 1.36 5.72 -3.49
N ILE A 57 1.08 4.47 -3.12
CA ILE A 57 -0.29 3.96 -3.09
C ILE A 57 -1.09 4.66 -2.00
N LEU A 58 -0.54 4.79 -0.80
CA LEU A 58 -1.23 5.42 0.32
C LEU A 58 -1.52 6.88 0.05
N THR A 59 -0.59 7.59 -0.59
CA THR A 59 -0.78 9.01 -0.91
C THR A 59 -2.01 9.23 -1.79
N VAL A 60 -2.21 8.41 -2.82
CA VAL A 60 -3.38 8.57 -3.68
C VAL A 60 -4.67 8.13 -3.00
N MET A 61 -4.59 7.42 -1.89
CA MET A 61 -5.74 7.06 -1.06
C MET A 61 -6.04 8.08 0.02
N GLY A 62 -5.18 9.10 0.17
CA GLY A 62 -5.35 10.12 1.20
C GLY A 62 -4.71 9.77 2.53
N TYR A 63 -3.77 8.85 2.54
CA TYR A 63 -3.06 8.42 3.75
C TYR A 63 -1.58 8.76 3.66
N GLU A 64 -0.95 8.83 4.82
CA GLU A 64 0.50 8.96 4.91
C GLU A 64 1.08 7.68 5.50
N LEU A 65 2.27 7.32 5.04
CA LEU A 65 3.02 6.22 5.63
C LEU A 65 3.85 6.78 6.78
N THR A 66 3.69 6.23 7.97
CA THR A 66 4.53 6.58 9.12
C THR A 66 5.34 5.36 9.54
N ILE A 67 6.54 5.62 10.03
CA ILE A 67 7.43 4.58 10.53
C ILE A 67 7.86 4.96 11.94
N ASP A 68 7.81 4.01 12.84
CA ASP A 68 8.22 4.22 14.23
C ASP A 68 8.98 3.00 14.72
N PHE A 69 9.84 3.21 15.68
CA PHE A 69 10.65 2.14 16.27
C PHE A 69 10.28 2.00 17.73
N VAL A 70 9.86 0.81 18.11
CA VAL A 70 9.46 0.51 19.47
C VAL A 70 10.55 -0.32 20.13
N LYS A 71 11.03 0.13 21.29
CA LYS A 71 12.03 -0.59 22.05
C LYS A 71 11.45 -1.88 22.59
N LYS A 72 12.21 -2.95 22.42
CA LYS A 72 11.83 -4.25 22.96
C LYS A 72 11.97 -4.29 24.47
#